data_0f5b9baeab90f5b5d2ff2844d0fdacb2
#
_entry.id   0f5b9baeab90f5b5d2ff2844d0fdacb2
#
_cell.length_a   1.000
_cell.length_b   1.000
_cell.length_c   1.000
_cell.angle_alpha   90.00
_cell.angle_beta   90.00
_cell.angle_gamma   90.00
#
_symmetry.space_group_name_H-M   'P 1'
#
loop_
_entity.id
_entity.type
_entity.pdbx_description
1 polymer ?
#
loop_
_entity_poly.entity_id
_entity_poly.type
_entity_poly.pdbx_seq_one_letter_code
_entity_poly.pdbx_strand_id
1 'polypeptide(L)'
;MAAFIGGREDELVFTRGATEAINLVAYSYPDTGRVLLSELEHHSNIVPWQLAGWQVDVCPLTQDGRIDLDAAERMLTSDHTMVAFAHVSNVLGSVLDAARAAELAHAVGAKLLLDGCQAVPRLPVDVAALGCDFYAFSGHKLYGPTGIGALWARGELLEAMPPWQGGGSMIDKVTFERTTYAPPPQRFEAGTPAIAEAIGLAAACDYVGAVGLDAIHARETALVHTLRDALRPMNDLTLFGPEDSAGIVSFAMQGVHPHDLGTILDEENVAIRAGHHCAQPLMEHLGVPATARASFGLYSDEEGIDALVRGIERARRIFA
;
A
#
# COMPACT_ATOMS: atom_id res chain seq x y z
N MET A 1 -15.37 6.15 7.58
CA MET A 1 -14.32 5.37 6.88
C MET A 1 -14.86 4.58 5.69
N ALA A 2 -15.86 3.73 5.83
CA ALA A 2 -16.43 3.00 4.70
C ALA A 2 -16.84 3.95 3.55
N ALA A 3 -17.61 4.96 3.84
CA ALA A 3 -18.00 5.98 2.85
C ALA A 3 -16.81 6.72 2.21
N PHE A 4 -15.66 6.85 2.91
CA PHE A 4 -14.45 7.50 2.38
C PHE A 4 -13.83 6.72 1.22
N ILE A 5 -14.01 5.41 1.17
CA ILE A 5 -13.53 4.52 0.11
C ILE A 5 -14.66 4.00 -0.78
N GLY A 6 -15.87 4.57 -0.73
CA GLY A 6 -17.02 4.13 -1.52
C GLY A 6 -17.61 2.77 -1.10
N GLY A 7 -17.29 2.26 0.09
CA GLY A 7 -17.75 0.99 0.63
C GLY A 7 -18.92 1.13 1.60
N ARG A 8 -19.47 -0.01 2.04
CA ARG A 8 -20.55 -0.10 3.05
C ARG A 8 -19.94 -0.33 4.44
N GLU A 9 -20.64 0.10 5.49
CA GLU A 9 -20.21 -0.06 6.89
C GLU A 9 -20.14 -1.51 7.33
N ASP A 10 -21.07 -2.35 6.85
CA ASP A 10 -21.15 -3.78 7.16
C ASP A 10 -20.11 -4.63 6.40
N GLU A 11 -19.31 -4.00 5.54
CA GLU A 11 -18.21 -4.59 4.76
C GLU A 11 -16.83 -4.14 5.26
N LEU A 12 -16.77 -3.35 6.33
CA LEU A 12 -15.52 -2.80 6.86
C LEU A 12 -15.17 -3.45 8.21
N VAL A 13 -14.00 -4.10 8.27
CA VAL A 13 -13.43 -4.70 9.48
C VAL A 13 -12.29 -3.82 9.98
N PHE A 14 -12.35 -3.40 11.23
CA PHE A 14 -11.25 -2.68 11.87
C PHE A 14 -10.09 -3.62 12.16
N THR A 15 -8.88 -3.19 11.83
CA THR A 15 -7.63 -3.90 12.08
C THR A 15 -6.60 -2.93 12.67
N ARG A 16 -5.45 -3.44 13.12
CA ARG A 16 -4.34 -2.57 13.56
C ARG A 16 -3.60 -1.90 12.41
N GLY A 17 -3.92 -2.25 11.16
CA GLY A 17 -3.36 -1.74 9.94
C GLY A 17 -3.42 -2.76 8.81
N ALA A 18 -2.95 -2.39 7.61
CA ALA A 18 -2.98 -3.26 6.43
C ALA A 18 -2.24 -4.59 6.62
N THR A 19 -1.18 -4.63 7.41
CA THR A 19 -0.47 -5.88 7.72
C THR A 19 -1.42 -6.89 8.38
N GLU A 20 -2.21 -6.48 9.37
CA GLU A 20 -3.20 -7.35 10.00
C GLU A 20 -4.35 -7.69 9.04
N ALA A 21 -4.82 -6.73 8.26
CA ALA A 21 -5.86 -6.92 7.26
C ALA A 21 -5.47 -8.00 6.23
N ILE A 22 -4.25 -7.95 5.69
CA ILE A 22 -3.75 -8.94 4.72
C ILE A 22 -3.55 -10.31 5.39
N ASN A 23 -3.03 -10.36 6.63
CA ASN A 23 -2.95 -11.61 7.39
C ASN A 23 -4.34 -12.21 7.60
N LEU A 24 -5.35 -11.41 7.95
CA LEU A 24 -6.72 -11.89 8.12
C LEU A 24 -7.19 -12.60 6.84
N VAL A 25 -7.01 -12.00 5.67
CA VAL A 25 -7.40 -12.62 4.39
C VAL A 25 -6.58 -13.89 4.14
N ALA A 26 -5.26 -13.82 4.28
CA ALA A 26 -4.37 -14.95 3.99
C ALA A 26 -4.68 -16.19 4.84
N TYR A 27 -5.11 -16.00 6.10
CA TYR A 27 -5.41 -17.10 7.03
C TYR A 27 -6.89 -17.52 7.05
N SER A 28 -7.82 -16.65 6.66
CA SER A 28 -9.27 -16.94 6.73
C SER A 28 -9.91 -17.21 5.39
N TYR A 29 -9.25 -16.90 4.27
CA TYR A 29 -9.81 -17.20 2.96
C TYR A 29 -9.91 -18.72 2.77
N PRO A 30 -11.10 -19.27 2.48
CA PRO A 30 -11.33 -20.72 2.57
C PRO A 30 -10.60 -21.55 1.50
N ASP A 31 -10.32 -20.96 0.35
CA ASP A 31 -9.70 -21.64 -0.79
C ASP A 31 -8.21 -21.29 -0.89
N THR A 32 -7.40 -21.81 0.05
CA THR A 32 -5.94 -21.67 -0.02
C THR A 32 -5.41 -22.35 -1.29
N GLY A 33 -4.79 -21.56 -2.17
CA GLY A 33 -4.30 -22.04 -3.46
C GLY A 33 -3.04 -21.28 -3.90
N ARG A 34 -3.05 -20.83 -5.15
CA ARG A 34 -1.99 -19.97 -5.68
C ARG A 34 -2.39 -18.50 -5.56
N VAL A 35 -1.45 -17.67 -5.13
CA VAL A 35 -1.58 -16.21 -5.14
C VAL A 35 -0.60 -15.61 -6.13
N LEU A 36 -1.08 -14.72 -6.99
CA LEU A 36 -0.23 -13.89 -7.84
C LEU A 36 0.06 -12.59 -7.11
N LEU A 37 1.32 -12.36 -6.78
CA LEU A 37 1.87 -11.11 -6.25
C LEU A 37 2.61 -10.35 -7.36
N SER A 38 3.11 -9.16 -7.07
CA SER A 38 4.04 -8.44 -7.96
C SER A 38 5.40 -8.22 -7.32
N GLU A 39 6.40 -7.90 -8.12
CA GLU A 39 7.72 -7.49 -7.63
C GLU A 39 7.70 -6.17 -6.85
N LEU A 40 6.60 -5.40 -6.91
CA LEU A 40 6.42 -4.13 -6.18
C LEU A 40 6.02 -4.30 -4.71
N GLU A 41 5.63 -5.52 -4.30
CA GLU A 41 4.89 -5.67 -3.06
C GLU A 41 5.69 -5.29 -1.82
N HIS A 42 5.03 -4.56 -0.93
CA HIS A 42 5.51 -4.38 0.43
C HIS A 42 5.57 -5.75 1.15
N HIS A 43 6.55 -5.94 2.05
CA HIS A 43 6.69 -7.20 2.81
C HIS A 43 5.38 -7.66 3.48
N SER A 44 4.51 -6.74 3.87
CA SER A 44 3.19 -7.04 4.43
C SER A 44 2.24 -7.72 3.45
N ASN A 45 2.50 -7.64 2.14
CA ASN A 45 1.73 -8.33 1.10
C ASN A 45 2.52 -9.50 0.46
N ILE A 46 3.60 -9.93 1.10
CA ILE A 46 4.38 -11.12 0.70
C ILE A 46 4.35 -12.17 1.81
N VAL A 47 4.83 -11.77 2.98
CA VAL A 47 5.08 -12.68 4.10
C VAL A 47 3.83 -13.40 4.62
N PRO A 48 2.65 -12.74 4.74
CA PRO A 48 1.43 -13.43 5.19
C PRO A 48 1.06 -14.62 4.32
N TRP A 49 1.16 -14.48 3.00
CA TRP A 49 0.84 -15.56 2.06
C TRP A 49 1.78 -16.76 2.22
N GLN A 50 3.09 -16.49 2.37
CA GLN A 50 4.09 -17.53 2.62
C GLN A 50 3.83 -18.26 3.94
N LEU A 51 3.56 -17.51 5.02
CA LEU A 51 3.30 -18.07 6.36
C LEU A 51 1.99 -18.88 6.39
N ALA A 52 0.96 -18.46 5.67
CA ALA A 52 -0.31 -19.17 5.56
C ALA A 52 -0.27 -20.37 4.60
N GLY A 53 0.88 -20.64 3.96
CA GLY A 53 1.09 -21.82 3.12
C GLY A 53 0.59 -21.69 1.69
N TRP A 54 0.34 -20.47 1.20
CA TRP A 54 -0.02 -20.23 -0.20
C TRP A 54 1.15 -20.48 -1.14
N GLN A 55 0.86 -20.94 -2.34
CA GLN A 55 1.84 -20.98 -3.42
C GLN A 55 1.92 -19.59 -4.06
N VAL A 56 3.11 -18.99 -4.06
CA VAL A 56 3.31 -17.63 -4.55
C VAL A 56 3.90 -17.65 -5.95
N ASP A 57 3.21 -17.02 -6.88
CA ASP A 57 3.75 -16.63 -8.19
C ASP A 57 3.96 -15.12 -8.21
N VAL A 58 4.93 -14.63 -9.01
CA VAL A 58 5.32 -13.22 -9.02
C VAL A 58 5.23 -12.66 -10.41
N CYS A 59 4.37 -11.66 -10.58
CA CYS A 59 4.21 -10.89 -11.80
C CYS A 59 5.36 -9.89 -11.96
N PRO A 60 6.04 -9.86 -13.11
CA PRO A 60 7.12 -8.91 -13.37
C PRO A 60 6.61 -7.49 -13.54
N LEU A 61 7.55 -6.56 -13.62
CA LEU A 61 7.28 -5.15 -13.91
C LEU A 61 7.55 -4.81 -15.38
N THR A 62 6.89 -3.76 -15.82
CA THR A 62 7.24 -3.05 -17.05
C THR A 62 8.54 -2.26 -16.86
N GLN A 63 9.15 -1.81 -17.97
CA GLN A 63 10.41 -1.06 -17.93
C GLN A 63 10.31 0.25 -17.11
N ASP A 64 9.14 0.86 -17.03
CA ASP A 64 8.89 2.08 -16.25
C ASP A 64 8.47 1.80 -14.78
N GLY A 65 8.48 0.52 -14.35
CA GLY A 65 8.24 0.14 -12.96
C GLY A 65 6.76 0.06 -12.58
N ARG A 66 5.88 -0.29 -13.52
CA ARG A 66 4.47 -0.65 -13.26
C ARG A 66 4.32 -2.16 -13.24
N ILE A 67 3.26 -2.66 -12.63
CA ILE A 67 2.90 -4.09 -12.74
C ILE A 67 2.55 -4.40 -14.20
N ASP A 68 3.23 -5.38 -14.79
CA ASP A 68 2.97 -5.82 -16.17
C ASP A 68 1.69 -6.68 -16.22
N LEU A 69 0.55 -6.03 -16.45
CA LEU A 69 -0.74 -6.71 -16.53
C LEU A 69 -0.86 -7.62 -17.76
N ASP A 70 -0.07 -7.41 -18.81
CA ASP A 70 -0.03 -8.33 -19.95
C ASP A 70 0.72 -9.62 -19.56
N ALA A 71 1.75 -9.52 -18.74
CA ALA A 71 2.40 -10.68 -18.14
C ALA A 71 1.45 -11.39 -17.14
N ALA A 72 0.77 -10.63 -16.29
CA ALA A 72 -0.22 -11.18 -15.35
C ALA A 72 -1.30 -12.00 -16.09
N GLU A 73 -1.84 -11.48 -17.21
CA GLU A 73 -2.82 -12.18 -18.04
C GLU A 73 -2.29 -13.54 -18.54
N ARG A 74 -1.03 -13.60 -18.96
CA ARG A 74 -0.39 -14.84 -19.41
C ARG A 74 -0.09 -15.84 -18.29
N MET A 75 0.12 -15.34 -17.07
CA MET A 75 0.47 -16.14 -15.90
C MET A 75 -0.76 -16.72 -15.18
N LEU A 76 -1.86 -15.97 -15.19
CA LEU A 76 -3.07 -16.37 -14.50
C LEU A 76 -3.70 -17.64 -15.10
N THR A 77 -4.06 -18.57 -14.22
CA THR A 77 -4.74 -19.83 -14.54
C THR A 77 -5.84 -20.08 -13.52
N SER A 78 -6.68 -21.10 -13.76
CA SER A 78 -7.72 -21.52 -12.80
C SER A 78 -7.17 -22.04 -11.46
N ASP A 79 -5.86 -22.27 -11.34
CA ASP A 79 -5.23 -22.65 -10.07
C ASP A 79 -4.98 -21.45 -9.15
N HIS A 80 -5.01 -20.23 -9.70
CA HIS A 80 -4.94 -19.02 -8.91
C HIS A 80 -6.29 -18.74 -8.26
N THR A 81 -6.29 -18.59 -6.94
CA THR A 81 -7.49 -18.25 -6.16
C THR A 81 -7.43 -16.82 -5.64
N MET A 82 -6.23 -16.20 -5.68
CA MET A 82 -6.00 -14.82 -5.24
C MET A 82 -5.02 -14.09 -6.16
N VAL A 83 -5.28 -12.81 -6.41
CA VAL A 83 -4.33 -11.82 -6.90
C VAL A 83 -4.20 -10.76 -5.80
N ALA A 84 -2.98 -10.44 -5.36
CA ALA A 84 -2.79 -9.47 -4.29
C ALA A 84 -1.73 -8.45 -4.70
N PHE A 85 -2.19 -7.25 -5.09
CA PHE A 85 -1.34 -6.20 -5.66
C PHE A 85 -1.39 -4.90 -4.86
N ALA A 86 -0.28 -4.17 -4.85
CA ALA A 86 -0.26 -2.80 -4.38
C ALA A 86 -1.06 -1.90 -5.35
N HIS A 87 -2.03 -1.13 -4.83
CA HIS A 87 -2.76 -0.16 -5.64
C HIS A 87 -1.85 1.00 -6.07
N VAL A 88 -0.97 1.44 -5.16
CA VAL A 88 0.13 2.39 -5.44
C VAL A 88 1.41 1.88 -4.79
N SER A 89 2.49 1.80 -5.55
CA SER A 89 3.79 1.39 -5.05
C SER A 89 4.30 2.34 -3.97
N ASN A 90 4.74 1.79 -2.84
CA ASN A 90 5.36 2.58 -1.77
C ASN A 90 6.81 3.00 -2.06
N VAL A 91 7.39 2.53 -3.15
CA VAL A 91 8.76 2.86 -3.59
C VAL A 91 8.74 3.70 -4.86
N LEU A 92 8.04 3.26 -5.89
CA LEU A 92 8.05 3.86 -7.22
C LEU A 92 6.91 4.85 -7.44
N GLY A 93 5.87 4.82 -6.59
CA GLY A 93 4.68 5.65 -6.77
C GLY A 93 3.84 5.27 -8.01
N SER A 94 4.18 4.17 -8.69
CA SER A 94 3.40 3.67 -9.82
C SER A 94 2.00 3.28 -9.38
N VAL A 95 1.00 3.68 -10.16
CA VAL A 95 -0.41 3.40 -9.91
C VAL A 95 -0.85 2.22 -10.76
N LEU A 96 -1.54 1.26 -10.14
CA LEU A 96 -2.10 0.09 -10.81
C LEU A 96 -3.38 0.46 -11.56
N ASP A 97 -3.57 -0.06 -12.77
CA ASP A 97 -4.90 -0.18 -13.38
C ASP A 97 -5.69 -1.28 -12.66
N ALA A 98 -6.35 -0.87 -11.56
CA ALA A 98 -7.04 -1.79 -10.67
C ALA A 98 -8.26 -2.45 -11.34
N ALA A 99 -8.95 -1.73 -12.23
CA ALA A 99 -10.10 -2.27 -12.96
C ALA A 99 -9.67 -3.42 -13.88
N ARG A 100 -8.60 -3.22 -14.65
CA ARG A 100 -8.04 -4.29 -15.48
C ARG A 100 -7.52 -5.46 -14.65
N ALA A 101 -6.86 -5.19 -13.53
CA ALA A 101 -6.39 -6.25 -12.63
C ALA A 101 -7.57 -7.08 -12.07
N ALA A 102 -8.70 -6.44 -11.74
CA ALA A 102 -9.91 -7.12 -11.31
C ALA A 102 -10.51 -8.00 -12.44
N GLU A 103 -10.61 -7.47 -13.66
CA GLU A 103 -11.08 -8.23 -14.82
C GLU A 103 -10.24 -9.49 -15.06
N LEU A 104 -8.91 -9.37 -15.02
CA LEU A 104 -7.99 -10.49 -15.20
C LEU A 104 -8.12 -11.54 -14.10
N ALA A 105 -8.18 -11.12 -12.83
CA ALA A 105 -8.37 -12.02 -11.70
C ALA A 105 -9.70 -12.78 -11.82
N HIS A 106 -10.79 -12.07 -12.07
CA HIS A 106 -12.12 -12.64 -12.16
C HIS A 106 -12.30 -13.55 -13.37
N ALA A 107 -11.60 -13.29 -14.48
CA ALA A 107 -11.63 -14.14 -15.68
C ALA A 107 -11.20 -15.60 -15.41
N VAL A 108 -10.34 -15.81 -14.41
CA VAL A 108 -9.89 -17.15 -13.98
C VAL A 108 -10.57 -17.64 -12.70
N GLY A 109 -11.50 -16.85 -12.13
CA GLY A 109 -12.20 -17.16 -10.88
C GLY A 109 -11.44 -16.73 -9.60
N ALA A 110 -10.27 -16.10 -9.72
CA ALA A 110 -9.51 -15.58 -8.60
C ALA A 110 -10.16 -14.32 -8.01
N LYS A 111 -9.83 -13.99 -6.75
CA LYS A 111 -10.20 -12.75 -6.07
C LYS A 111 -9.06 -11.73 -6.15
N LEU A 112 -9.41 -10.45 -6.15
CA LEU A 112 -8.43 -9.35 -6.12
C LEU A 112 -8.39 -8.69 -4.75
N LEU A 113 -7.22 -8.75 -4.09
CA LEU A 113 -6.88 -7.94 -2.92
C LEU A 113 -5.99 -6.78 -3.35
N LEU A 114 -6.34 -5.56 -2.94
CA LEU A 114 -5.52 -4.38 -3.13
C LEU A 114 -4.95 -3.87 -1.80
N ASP A 115 -3.62 -3.71 -1.72
CA ASP A 115 -2.98 -2.89 -0.69
C ASP A 115 -3.12 -1.41 -1.06
N GLY A 116 -4.07 -0.75 -0.44
CA GLY A 116 -4.42 0.65 -0.66
C GLY A 116 -3.62 1.65 0.19
N CYS A 117 -2.61 1.20 0.96
CA CYS A 117 -1.89 2.05 1.91
C CYS A 117 -1.34 3.35 1.33
N GLN A 118 -0.89 3.33 0.10
CA GLN A 118 -0.35 4.52 -0.57
C GLN A 118 -1.41 5.23 -1.43
N ALA A 119 -2.51 4.55 -1.78
CA ALA A 119 -3.58 5.12 -2.60
C ALA A 119 -4.53 6.01 -1.77
N VAL A 120 -5.02 5.51 -0.63
CA VAL A 120 -6.04 6.20 0.18
C VAL A 120 -5.70 7.63 0.60
N PRO A 121 -4.43 8.02 0.86
CA PRO A 121 -4.11 9.42 1.20
C PRO A 121 -3.98 10.33 -0.03
N ARG A 122 -3.98 9.80 -1.26
CA ARG A 122 -3.60 10.50 -2.49
C ARG A 122 -4.63 10.48 -3.61
N LEU A 123 -5.38 9.39 -3.71
CA LEU A 123 -6.29 9.15 -4.82
C LEU A 123 -7.72 9.00 -4.33
N PRO A 124 -8.70 9.47 -5.08
CA PRO A 124 -10.08 9.04 -4.87
C PRO A 124 -10.18 7.52 -5.00
N VAL A 125 -10.71 6.86 -3.98
CA VAL A 125 -10.91 5.42 -3.96
C VAL A 125 -12.41 5.12 -3.91
N ASP A 126 -12.89 4.33 -4.85
CA ASP A 126 -14.22 3.72 -4.84
C ASP A 126 -14.05 2.22 -5.05
N VAL A 127 -14.12 1.45 -3.97
CA VAL A 127 -13.85 0.01 -3.98
C VAL A 127 -14.83 -0.77 -4.86
N ALA A 128 -16.05 -0.25 -5.04
CA ALA A 128 -17.04 -0.84 -5.94
C ALA A 128 -16.66 -0.61 -7.41
N ALA A 129 -16.23 0.61 -7.75
CA ALA A 129 -15.78 0.97 -9.09
C ALA A 129 -14.45 0.29 -9.48
N LEU A 130 -13.53 0.12 -8.52
CA LEU A 130 -12.27 -0.61 -8.73
C LEU A 130 -12.49 -2.09 -9.04
N GLY A 131 -13.64 -2.65 -8.65
CA GLY A 131 -13.96 -4.06 -8.87
C GLY A 131 -13.19 -5.03 -7.97
N CYS A 132 -12.42 -4.55 -7.00
CA CYS A 132 -11.69 -5.42 -6.07
C CYS A 132 -12.62 -6.19 -5.13
N ASP A 133 -12.09 -7.27 -4.57
CA ASP A 133 -12.81 -8.13 -3.61
C ASP A 133 -12.41 -7.82 -2.17
N PHE A 134 -11.16 -7.39 -1.98
CA PHE A 134 -10.57 -6.97 -0.70
C PHE A 134 -9.76 -5.68 -0.88
N TYR A 135 -9.82 -4.79 0.10
CA TYR A 135 -9.05 -3.55 0.11
C TYR A 135 -8.50 -3.28 1.52
N ALA A 136 -7.17 -3.24 1.66
CA ALA A 136 -6.49 -3.09 2.94
C ALA A 136 -5.78 -1.74 3.04
N PHE A 137 -5.88 -1.04 4.18
CA PHE A 137 -5.12 0.19 4.41
C PHE A 137 -4.82 0.44 5.89
N SER A 138 -3.86 1.35 6.14
CA SER A 138 -3.41 1.74 7.49
C SER A 138 -3.72 3.21 7.76
N GLY A 139 -4.28 3.50 8.94
CA GLY A 139 -4.71 4.83 9.34
C GLY A 139 -3.58 5.85 9.42
N HIS A 140 -2.40 5.44 9.93
CA HIS A 140 -1.25 6.36 10.05
C HIS A 140 -0.70 6.88 8.73
N LYS A 141 -1.06 6.25 7.60
CA LYS A 141 -0.71 6.74 6.25
C LYS A 141 -1.75 7.70 5.70
N LEU A 142 -2.95 7.70 6.26
CA LEU A 142 -4.07 8.60 5.95
C LEU A 142 -4.16 9.75 6.97
N TYR A 143 -3.02 10.25 7.47
CA TYR A 143 -2.93 11.31 8.49
C TYR A 143 -3.64 11.00 9.81
N GLY A 144 -4.05 9.76 10.01
CA GLY A 144 -4.71 9.25 11.21
C GLY A 144 -3.75 8.66 12.23
N PRO A 145 -4.28 8.09 13.34
CA PRO A 145 -3.48 7.47 14.39
C PRO A 145 -2.74 6.21 13.91
N THR A 146 -1.70 5.85 14.64
CA THR A 146 -1.08 4.52 14.57
C THR A 146 -2.00 3.48 15.24
N GLY A 147 -1.78 2.19 14.97
CA GLY A 147 -2.51 1.11 15.64
C GLY A 147 -3.93 0.87 15.15
N ILE A 148 -4.35 1.55 14.09
CA ILE A 148 -5.65 1.38 13.43
C ILE A 148 -5.48 1.32 11.91
N GLY A 149 -6.32 0.55 11.26
CA GLY A 149 -6.50 0.44 9.83
C GLY A 149 -7.80 -0.30 9.55
N ALA A 150 -8.00 -0.70 8.32
CA ALA A 150 -9.18 -1.46 7.94
C ALA A 150 -8.90 -2.46 6.81
N LEU A 151 -9.71 -3.49 6.81
CA LEU A 151 -10.01 -4.34 5.67
C LEU A 151 -11.44 -4.03 5.22
N TRP A 152 -11.61 -3.60 3.99
CA TRP A 152 -12.88 -3.70 3.31
C TRP A 152 -12.90 -5.00 2.50
N ALA A 153 -14.03 -5.69 2.52
CA ALA A 153 -14.25 -6.86 1.67
C ALA A 153 -15.72 -6.97 1.27
N ARG A 154 -15.99 -7.57 0.11
CA ARG A 154 -17.37 -7.83 -0.32
C ARG A 154 -18.10 -8.66 0.73
N GLY A 155 -19.35 -8.30 1.02
CA GLY A 155 -20.14 -8.91 2.09
C GLY A 155 -20.24 -10.43 1.99
N GLU A 156 -20.41 -10.97 0.77
CA GLU A 156 -20.47 -12.41 0.53
C GLU A 156 -19.16 -13.14 0.88
N LEU A 157 -18.02 -12.47 0.73
CA LEU A 157 -16.71 -13.05 1.11
C LEU A 157 -16.54 -13.05 2.64
N LEU A 158 -16.89 -11.96 3.30
CA LEU A 158 -16.88 -11.92 4.78
C LEU A 158 -17.79 -12.98 5.37
N GLU A 159 -18.97 -13.22 4.79
CA GLU A 159 -19.87 -14.27 5.27
C GLU A 159 -19.27 -15.68 5.09
N ALA A 160 -18.57 -15.93 4.00
CA ALA A 160 -17.93 -17.22 3.73
C ALA A 160 -16.67 -17.50 4.57
N MET A 161 -15.99 -16.44 5.05
CA MET A 161 -14.74 -16.56 5.79
C MET A 161 -14.98 -16.92 7.26
N PRO A 162 -14.25 -17.93 7.81
CA PRO A 162 -14.26 -18.21 9.24
C PRO A 162 -13.50 -17.11 10.02
N PRO A 163 -13.76 -16.97 11.34
CA PRO A 163 -12.94 -16.09 12.17
C PRO A 163 -11.49 -16.61 12.24
N TRP A 164 -10.53 -15.69 12.31
CA TRP A 164 -9.10 -16.01 12.41
C TRP A 164 -8.51 -15.77 13.80
N GLN A 165 -9.16 -14.92 14.59
CA GLN A 165 -8.85 -14.68 15.99
C GLN A 165 -10.08 -14.95 16.83
N GLY A 166 -9.88 -15.49 18.03
CA GLY A 166 -10.96 -15.76 18.98
C GLY A 166 -10.83 -14.91 20.23
N GLY A 167 -11.98 -14.47 20.77
CA GLY A 167 -12.05 -13.67 21.99
C GLY A 167 -13.46 -13.22 22.33
N GLY A 168 -13.58 -12.23 23.20
CA GLY A 168 -14.84 -11.51 23.44
C GLY A 168 -15.26 -10.68 22.24
N SER A 169 -16.48 -10.17 22.27
CA SER A 169 -17.12 -9.31 21.26
C SER A 169 -17.49 -9.97 19.93
N MET A 170 -16.71 -10.93 19.43
CA MET A 170 -16.87 -11.56 18.13
C MET A 170 -17.73 -12.83 18.12
N ILE A 171 -18.29 -13.19 19.28
CA ILE A 171 -19.08 -14.41 19.50
C ILE A 171 -20.58 -14.08 19.57
N ASP A 172 -21.41 -15.07 19.22
CA ASP A 172 -22.84 -15.10 19.48
C ASP A 172 -23.12 -15.90 20.77
N LYS A 173 -22.67 -17.16 20.83
CA LYS A 173 -22.82 -18.05 22.00
C LYS A 173 -21.56 -18.87 22.23
N VAL A 174 -21.15 -18.98 23.51
CA VAL A 174 -20.00 -19.80 23.94
C VAL A 174 -20.47 -20.85 24.93
N THR A 175 -20.07 -22.09 24.72
CA THR A 175 -20.09 -23.19 25.68
C THR A 175 -18.72 -23.84 25.70
N PHE A 176 -18.46 -24.75 26.67
CA PHE A 176 -17.19 -25.49 26.65
C PHE A 176 -17.09 -26.47 25.49
N GLU A 177 -18.23 -26.87 24.90
CA GLU A 177 -18.28 -27.84 23.80
C GLU A 177 -18.18 -27.14 22.40
N ARG A 178 -18.72 -25.91 22.33
CA ARG A 178 -18.77 -25.23 21.03
C ARG A 178 -19.05 -23.74 21.17
N THR A 179 -18.58 -22.98 20.17
CA THR A 179 -18.83 -21.54 20.01
C THR A 179 -19.56 -21.27 18.69
N THR A 180 -20.49 -20.32 18.68
CA THR A 180 -21.04 -19.68 17.50
C THR A 180 -20.60 -18.22 17.46
N TYR A 181 -20.49 -17.65 16.26
CA TYR A 181 -19.86 -16.36 16.03
C TYR A 181 -20.87 -15.33 15.59
N ALA A 182 -20.60 -14.07 15.90
CA ALA A 182 -21.35 -12.94 15.41
C ALA A 182 -21.27 -12.86 13.87
N PRO A 183 -22.21 -12.17 13.20
CA PRO A 183 -22.07 -11.87 11.79
C PRO A 183 -20.89 -10.92 11.53
N PRO A 184 -20.39 -10.84 10.28
CA PRO A 184 -19.45 -9.79 9.90
C PRO A 184 -20.07 -8.38 10.12
N PRO A 185 -19.23 -7.36 10.37
CA PRO A 185 -17.79 -7.41 10.52
C PRO A 185 -17.31 -7.86 11.90
N GLN A 186 -18.20 -7.91 12.93
CA GLN A 186 -17.85 -8.23 14.33
C GLN A 186 -17.16 -9.59 14.49
N ARG A 187 -17.45 -10.57 13.63
CA ARG A 187 -16.79 -11.89 13.59
C ARG A 187 -15.27 -11.80 13.54
N PHE A 188 -14.73 -10.73 12.95
CA PHE A 188 -13.30 -10.53 12.74
C PHE A 188 -12.65 -9.57 13.73
N GLU A 189 -13.44 -9.00 14.67
CA GLU A 189 -13.00 -7.97 15.62
C GLU A 189 -13.00 -8.54 17.05
N ALA A 190 -11.99 -9.38 17.35
CA ALA A 190 -11.89 -10.02 18.66
C ALA A 190 -11.37 -9.06 19.74
N GLY A 191 -12.08 -8.98 20.87
CA GLY A 191 -11.72 -8.16 22.02
C GLY A 191 -12.28 -6.74 21.96
N THR A 192 -11.85 -5.91 22.90
CA THR A 192 -12.24 -4.49 22.93
C THR A 192 -11.58 -3.76 21.75
N PRO A 193 -12.35 -3.06 20.89
CA PRO A 193 -11.79 -2.36 19.74
C PRO A 193 -10.95 -1.14 20.14
N ALA A 194 -10.10 -0.68 19.21
CA ALA A 194 -9.30 0.53 19.33
C ALA A 194 -10.19 1.79 19.15
N ILE A 195 -11.01 2.11 20.18
CA ILE A 195 -12.10 3.11 20.12
C ILE A 195 -11.55 4.51 19.81
N ALA A 196 -10.52 4.94 20.54
CA ALA A 196 -9.95 6.29 20.38
C ALA A 196 -9.31 6.46 18.98
N GLU A 197 -8.61 5.42 18.52
CA GLU A 197 -7.95 5.39 17.23
C GLU A 197 -8.98 5.37 16.09
N ALA A 198 -10.11 4.67 16.24
CA ALA A 198 -11.18 4.66 15.25
C ALA A 198 -11.84 6.05 15.11
N ILE A 199 -12.06 6.75 16.21
CA ILE A 199 -12.56 8.14 16.20
C ILE A 199 -11.52 9.07 15.56
N GLY A 200 -10.23 8.93 15.91
CA GLY A 200 -9.16 9.72 15.33
C GLY A 200 -9.00 9.49 13.82
N LEU A 201 -9.16 8.24 13.37
CA LEU A 201 -9.12 7.93 11.94
C LEU A 201 -10.34 8.49 11.18
N ALA A 202 -11.53 8.49 11.80
CA ALA A 202 -12.70 9.13 11.21
C ALA A 202 -12.47 10.64 11.01
N ALA A 203 -11.90 11.33 12.02
CA ALA A 203 -11.54 12.74 11.90
C ALA A 203 -10.50 13.00 10.80
N ALA A 204 -9.54 12.08 10.61
CA ALA A 204 -8.58 12.17 9.51
C ALA A 204 -9.26 12.02 8.13
N CYS A 205 -10.20 11.07 7.99
CA CYS A 205 -11.00 10.93 6.76
C CYS A 205 -11.80 12.19 6.45
N ASP A 206 -12.45 12.79 7.46
CA ASP A 206 -13.21 14.03 7.31
C ASP A 206 -12.29 15.19 6.88
N TYR A 207 -11.11 15.30 7.49
CA TYR A 207 -10.13 16.33 7.17
C TYR A 207 -9.61 16.20 5.73
N VAL A 208 -9.17 15.00 5.33
CA VAL A 208 -8.69 14.74 3.96
C VAL A 208 -9.80 14.93 2.94
N GLY A 209 -11.01 14.46 3.26
CA GLY A 209 -12.20 14.66 2.43
C GLY A 209 -12.55 16.15 2.25
N ALA A 210 -12.39 16.98 3.28
CA ALA A 210 -12.61 18.42 3.21
C ALA A 210 -11.54 19.15 2.37
N VAL A 211 -10.29 18.68 2.36
CA VAL A 211 -9.24 19.17 1.46
C VAL A 211 -9.54 18.75 0.01
N GLY A 212 -10.03 17.54 -0.18
CA GLY A 212 -10.37 16.95 -1.46
C GLY A 212 -9.21 16.16 -2.09
N LEU A 213 -9.42 14.87 -2.32
CA LEU A 213 -8.40 13.96 -2.86
C LEU A 213 -7.93 14.36 -4.27
N ASP A 214 -8.81 14.90 -5.12
CA ASP A 214 -8.41 15.40 -6.45
C ASP A 214 -7.42 16.57 -6.33
N ALA A 215 -7.63 17.47 -5.38
CA ALA A 215 -6.72 18.59 -5.15
C ALA A 215 -5.37 18.11 -4.57
N ILE A 216 -5.40 17.15 -3.65
CA ILE A 216 -4.19 16.53 -3.10
C ILE A 216 -3.40 15.84 -4.22
N HIS A 217 -4.06 15.02 -5.04
CA HIS A 217 -3.43 14.31 -6.15
C HIS A 217 -2.79 15.28 -7.15
N ALA A 218 -3.52 16.31 -7.58
CA ALA A 218 -3.01 17.32 -8.49
C ALA A 218 -1.79 18.06 -7.92
N ARG A 219 -1.83 18.40 -6.63
CA ARG A 219 -0.71 19.07 -5.94
C ARG A 219 0.51 18.17 -5.85
N GLU A 220 0.35 16.92 -5.39
CA GLU A 220 1.45 15.96 -5.26
C GLU A 220 2.06 15.64 -6.64
N THR A 221 1.25 15.50 -7.69
CA THR A 221 1.72 15.30 -9.06
C THR A 221 2.57 16.48 -9.54
N ALA A 222 2.14 17.72 -9.30
CA ALA A 222 2.92 18.91 -9.64
C ALA A 222 4.28 18.92 -8.92
N LEU A 223 4.31 18.60 -7.62
CA LEU A 223 5.55 18.52 -6.85
C LEU A 223 6.48 17.39 -7.34
N VAL A 224 5.93 16.23 -7.72
CA VAL A 224 6.71 15.14 -8.34
C VAL A 224 7.37 15.61 -9.62
N HIS A 225 6.64 16.26 -10.52
CA HIS A 225 7.20 16.78 -11.76
C HIS A 225 8.30 17.82 -11.48
N THR A 226 8.06 18.78 -10.59
CA THR A 226 9.05 19.80 -10.21
C THR A 226 10.33 19.15 -9.67
N LEU A 227 10.20 18.16 -8.78
CA LEU A 227 11.37 17.46 -8.24
C LEU A 227 12.10 16.67 -9.31
N ARG A 228 11.39 15.89 -10.15
CA ARG A 228 12.02 15.10 -11.22
C ARG A 228 12.74 16.00 -12.22
N ASP A 229 12.16 17.15 -12.58
CA ASP A 229 12.79 18.11 -13.47
C ASP A 229 14.06 18.74 -12.88
N ALA A 230 14.06 19.01 -11.57
CA ALA A 230 15.24 19.51 -10.86
C ALA A 230 16.37 18.46 -10.76
N LEU A 231 16.01 17.17 -10.61
CA LEU A 231 16.98 16.09 -10.47
C LEU A 231 17.49 15.54 -11.81
N ARG A 232 16.71 15.61 -12.89
CA ARG A 232 17.03 15.03 -14.21
C ARG A 232 18.37 15.51 -14.80
N PRO A 233 18.79 16.78 -14.65
CA PRO A 233 20.10 17.22 -15.15
C PRO A 233 21.29 16.67 -14.37
N MET A 234 21.04 16.00 -13.27
CA MET A 234 22.05 15.49 -12.36
C MET A 234 22.52 14.09 -12.81
N ASN A 235 23.58 14.00 -13.61
CA ASN A 235 24.05 12.77 -14.26
C ASN A 235 24.53 11.66 -13.29
N ASP A 236 24.79 11.99 -12.04
CA ASP A 236 25.17 11.07 -10.96
C ASP A 236 23.97 10.51 -10.20
N LEU A 237 22.73 10.93 -10.56
CA LEU A 237 21.51 10.39 -10.02
C LEU A 237 20.84 9.42 -11.01
N THR A 238 20.33 8.32 -10.45
CA THR A 238 19.40 7.43 -11.15
C THR A 238 18.03 7.60 -10.51
N LEU A 239 17.04 8.03 -11.29
CA LEU A 239 15.64 8.14 -10.87
C LEU A 239 14.90 6.85 -11.21
N PHE A 240 14.10 6.35 -10.27
CA PHE A 240 13.29 5.13 -10.44
C PHE A 240 11.81 5.46 -10.54
N GLY A 241 11.06 4.57 -11.20
CA GLY A 241 9.62 4.65 -11.35
C GLY A 241 9.14 5.60 -12.45
N PRO A 242 7.82 5.60 -12.70
CA PRO A 242 7.22 6.34 -13.81
C PRO A 242 7.25 7.86 -13.60
N GLU A 243 7.15 8.61 -14.68
CA GLU A 243 7.13 10.08 -14.66
C GLU A 243 5.90 10.65 -13.91
N ASP A 244 4.77 9.96 -14.01
CA ASP A 244 3.48 10.28 -13.38
C ASP A 244 3.28 9.57 -12.04
N SER A 245 4.36 9.34 -11.29
CA SER A 245 4.27 8.68 -9.99
C SER A 245 3.39 9.47 -9.00
N ALA A 246 2.64 8.75 -8.17
CA ALA A 246 1.76 9.34 -7.17
C ALA A 246 2.54 9.74 -5.91
N GLY A 247 2.95 11.01 -5.81
CA GLY A 247 3.53 11.63 -4.62
C GLY A 247 4.86 11.05 -4.13
N ILE A 248 5.60 10.28 -4.96
CA ILE A 248 6.83 9.58 -4.56
C ILE A 248 7.89 9.71 -5.65
N VAL A 249 9.12 10.02 -5.26
CA VAL A 249 10.31 9.96 -6.14
C VAL A 249 11.40 9.19 -5.43
N SER A 250 11.76 8.02 -5.98
CA SER A 250 12.90 7.23 -5.51
C SER A 250 14.11 7.44 -6.40
N PHE A 251 15.28 7.53 -5.80
CA PHE A 251 16.53 7.77 -6.53
C PHE A 251 17.73 7.14 -5.82
N ALA A 252 18.79 6.93 -6.58
CA ALA A 252 20.11 6.55 -6.07
C ALA A 252 21.15 7.55 -6.57
N MET A 253 22.18 7.82 -5.76
CA MET A 253 23.30 8.69 -6.10
C MET A 253 24.55 7.82 -6.26
N GLN A 254 25.25 7.96 -7.38
CA GLN A 254 26.46 7.19 -7.67
C GLN A 254 27.54 7.45 -6.61
N GLY A 255 28.08 6.40 -6.03
CA GLY A 255 29.16 6.49 -5.03
C GLY A 255 28.72 6.93 -3.63
N VAL A 256 27.42 7.23 -3.40
CA VAL A 256 26.91 7.67 -2.11
C VAL A 256 25.86 6.68 -1.60
N HIS A 257 26.08 6.17 -0.39
CA HIS A 257 25.10 5.27 0.21
C HIS A 257 23.82 6.06 0.59
N PRO A 258 22.61 5.52 0.36
CA PRO A 258 21.36 6.24 0.68
C PRO A 258 21.23 6.71 2.13
N HIS A 259 21.82 6.00 3.11
CA HIS A 259 21.85 6.44 4.50
C HIS A 259 22.71 7.68 4.72
N ASP A 260 23.88 7.76 4.07
CA ASP A 260 24.77 8.92 4.15
C ASP A 260 24.07 10.15 3.54
N LEU A 261 23.41 9.94 2.38
CA LEU A 261 22.60 10.98 1.76
C LEU A 261 21.46 11.44 2.68
N GLY A 262 20.77 10.50 3.34
CA GLY A 262 19.73 10.83 4.31
C GLY A 262 20.25 11.65 5.48
N THR A 263 21.45 11.35 6.01
CA THR A 263 22.09 12.10 7.09
C THR A 263 22.41 13.53 6.65
N ILE A 264 22.95 13.71 5.43
CA ILE A 264 23.28 15.04 4.91
C ILE A 264 22.03 15.88 4.66
N LEU A 265 20.96 15.25 4.16
CA LEU A 265 19.69 15.91 3.93
C LEU A 265 19.00 16.31 5.23
N ASP A 266 19.13 15.52 6.30
CA ASP A 266 18.61 15.85 7.64
C ASP A 266 19.25 17.14 8.19
N GLU A 267 20.55 17.36 7.93
CA GLU A 267 21.25 18.61 8.26
C GLU A 267 20.73 19.83 7.49
N GLU A 268 20.07 19.62 6.35
CA GLU A 268 19.36 20.65 5.57
C GLU A 268 17.86 20.74 5.93
N ASN A 269 17.43 20.08 7.01
CA ASN A 269 16.04 19.95 7.47
C ASN A 269 15.13 19.26 6.46
N VAL A 270 15.65 18.33 5.67
CA VAL A 270 14.90 17.52 4.70
C VAL A 270 14.84 16.07 5.17
N ALA A 271 13.66 15.63 5.57
CA ALA A 271 13.43 14.23 5.93
C ALA A 271 13.12 13.38 4.70
N ILE A 272 14.04 12.46 4.37
CA ILE A 272 13.81 11.41 3.37
C ILE A 272 13.89 10.04 4.03
N ARG A 273 13.34 9.05 3.35
CA ARG A 273 13.56 7.66 3.75
C ARG A 273 14.68 7.03 2.92
N ALA A 274 15.64 6.36 3.58
CA ALA A 274 16.69 5.58 2.96
C ALA A 274 16.53 4.09 3.29
N GLY A 275 16.84 3.18 2.35
CA GLY A 275 16.84 1.74 2.57
C GLY A 275 16.01 0.95 1.56
N HIS A 276 15.56 -0.25 1.97
CA HIS A 276 14.77 -1.17 1.13
C HIS A 276 13.28 -0.81 1.07
N HIS A 277 12.80 0.13 1.86
CA HIS A 277 11.38 0.54 1.96
C HIS A 277 10.41 -0.60 2.25
N CYS A 278 10.86 -1.67 2.91
CA CYS A 278 10.12 -2.92 3.10
C CYS A 278 9.69 -3.59 1.79
N ALA A 279 10.51 -3.48 0.73
CA ALA A 279 10.32 -4.05 -0.60
C ALA A 279 11.67 -4.58 -1.13
N GLN A 280 12.28 -5.54 -0.40
CA GLN A 280 13.58 -6.10 -0.78
C GLN A 280 13.59 -6.72 -2.18
N PRO A 281 12.57 -7.51 -2.61
CA PRO A 281 12.56 -8.05 -3.97
C PRO A 281 12.61 -6.96 -5.04
N LEU A 282 11.97 -5.83 -4.82
CA LEU A 282 12.04 -4.69 -5.74
C LEU A 282 13.46 -4.10 -5.80
N MET A 283 14.21 -4.04 -4.69
CA MET A 283 15.60 -3.57 -4.72
C MET A 283 16.48 -4.51 -5.55
N GLU A 284 16.26 -5.82 -5.47
CA GLU A 284 16.94 -6.82 -6.31
C GLU A 284 16.60 -6.62 -7.78
N HIS A 285 15.32 -6.41 -8.12
CA HIS A 285 14.88 -6.09 -9.49
C HIS A 285 15.54 -4.81 -10.04
N LEU A 286 15.62 -3.76 -9.22
CA LEU A 286 16.26 -2.49 -9.60
C LEU A 286 17.80 -2.56 -9.66
N GLY A 287 18.40 -3.66 -9.20
CA GLY A 287 19.86 -3.85 -9.19
C GLY A 287 20.60 -2.93 -8.21
N VAL A 288 19.91 -2.48 -7.15
CA VAL A 288 20.49 -1.59 -6.12
C VAL A 288 20.27 -2.15 -4.72
N PRO A 289 21.22 -1.93 -3.79
CA PRO A 289 21.05 -2.42 -2.42
C PRO A 289 19.96 -1.64 -1.65
N ALA A 290 19.74 -0.40 -2.00
CA ALA A 290 18.81 0.53 -1.35
C ALA A 290 18.59 1.76 -2.23
N THR A 291 17.52 2.52 -1.94
CA THR A 291 17.26 3.82 -2.55
C THR A 291 17.01 4.90 -1.49
N ALA A 292 17.21 6.15 -1.87
CA ALA A 292 16.65 7.30 -1.19
C ALA A 292 15.24 7.58 -1.77
N ARG A 293 14.27 7.90 -0.91
CA ARG A 293 12.90 8.15 -1.32
C ARG A 293 12.39 9.46 -0.74
N ALA A 294 12.10 10.41 -1.62
CA ALA A 294 11.32 11.60 -1.31
C ALA A 294 9.82 11.26 -1.45
N SER A 295 9.02 11.67 -0.46
CA SER A 295 7.58 11.44 -0.46
C SER A 295 6.88 12.75 -0.13
N PHE A 296 5.91 13.13 -0.95
CA PHE A 296 5.09 14.29 -0.74
C PHE A 296 3.82 13.94 0.06
N GLY A 297 3.30 14.91 0.74
CA GLY A 297 2.02 14.88 1.40
C GLY A 297 1.33 16.24 1.26
N LEU A 298 0.11 16.37 1.77
CA LEU A 298 -0.71 17.57 1.63
C LEU A 298 -0.08 18.85 2.23
N TYR A 299 0.96 18.72 3.06
CA TYR A 299 1.73 19.81 3.69
C TYR A 299 3.05 20.12 2.97
N SER A 300 3.36 19.41 1.87
CA SER A 300 4.62 19.61 1.13
C SER A 300 4.52 20.81 0.18
N ASP A 301 5.67 21.46 -0.03
CA ASP A 301 5.81 22.65 -0.87
C ASP A 301 7.11 22.62 -1.71
N GLU A 302 7.30 23.66 -2.51
CA GLU A 302 8.46 23.83 -3.37
C GLU A 302 9.74 24.19 -2.57
N GLU A 303 9.62 24.79 -1.38
CA GLU A 303 10.78 25.12 -0.54
C GLU A 303 11.47 23.82 -0.07
N GLY A 304 10.69 22.76 0.20
CA GLY A 304 11.20 21.43 0.51
C GLY A 304 11.97 20.82 -0.65
N ILE A 305 11.55 21.05 -1.90
CA ILE A 305 12.28 20.59 -3.10
C ILE A 305 13.60 21.34 -3.23
N ASP A 306 13.60 22.66 -3.07
CA ASP A 306 14.82 23.47 -3.12
C ASP A 306 15.82 23.06 -2.03
N ALA A 307 15.34 22.75 -0.81
CA ALA A 307 16.19 22.26 0.26
C ALA A 307 16.78 20.88 -0.06
N LEU A 308 16.00 19.97 -0.64
CA LEU A 308 16.47 18.65 -1.08
C LEU A 308 17.55 18.78 -2.15
N VAL A 309 17.37 19.64 -3.15
CA VAL A 309 18.36 19.91 -4.20
C VAL A 309 19.66 20.44 -3.60
N ARG A 310 19.60 21.42 -2.69
CA ARG A 310 20.80 21.95 -1.99
C ARG A 310 21.52 20.87 -1.19
N GLY A 311 20.78 19.99 -0.51
CA GLY A 311 21.35 18.87 0.24
C GLY A 311 22.05 17.85 -0.67
N ILE A 312 21.49 17.52 -1.82
CA ILE A 312 22.12 16.67 -2.84
C ILE A 312 23.43 17.32 -3.37
N GLU A 313 23.41 18.60 -3.69
CA GLU A 313 24.60 19.33 -4.13
C GLU A 313 25.68 19.37 -3.03
N ARG A 314 25.27 19.46 -1.76
CA ARG A 314 26.20 19.35 -0.64
C ARG A 314 26.81 17.95 -0.53
N ALA A 315 26.00 16.90 -0.68
CA ALA A 315 26.49 15.52 -0.72
C ALA A 315 27.53 15.33 -1.81
N ARG A 316 27.31 15.86 -3.01
CA ARG A 316 28.29 15.85 -4.11
C ARG A 316 29.64 16.43 -3.69
N ARG A 317 29.64 17.58 -3.02
CA ARG A 317 30.90 18.23 -2.57
C ARG A 317 31.63 17.43 -1.49
N ILE A 318 30.92 16.61 -0.72
CA ILE A 318 31.52 15.78 0.36
C ILE A 318 32.15 14.51 -0.23
N PHE A 319 31.54 13.94 -1.25
CA PHE A 319 31.94 12.65 -1.84
C PHE A 319 32.69 12.79 -3.20
N ALA A 320 32.96 14.01 -3.67
CA ALA A 320 33.69 14.30 -4.91
C ALA A 320 35.17 13.92 -4.87
#